data_1c30568c5a3732afaeaaa949655ab4b5
#
_entry.id   1c30568c5a3732afaeaaa949655ab4b5
#
_cell.length_a   1.000
_cell.length_b   1.000
_cell.length_c   1.000
_cell.angle_alpha   90.00
_cell.angle_beta   90.00
_cell.angle_gamma   90.00
#
_symmetry.space_group_name_H-M   'P 1'
#
loop_
_entity.id
_entity.type
_entity.pdbx_description
1 polymer ?
#
loop_
_entity_poly.entity_id
_entity_poly.type
_entity_poly.pdbx_seq_one_letter_code
_entity_poly.pdbx_strand_id
1 'polypeptide(L)'
;MSIVVCLIICAVNSLIVNAVSIRYVQMLQLSGYRIRGVIGWLKRTNGDYLTRTFALVFFSVATMLIFVVCFSQSALKYIGALFYLILSVYFIVLQRRQKKKTPLKFTARVCRLLPLVTVLNFGLSLLSVYFVKDTIVCYSLIGVVPLFSLLSVIVSALIASPIEALISAFYESKAKKKIAGVSVIGITGSYGKTTAKNILEKFLSVKYSVYASPHSCNTPMGLCKCVNEEYAKQEFFIAEMGARYKGDIKKLKKIFKPEYT
;
A
#
# COMPACT_ATOMS: atom_id res chain seq x y z
N MET A 1 12.64 -17.41 29.65
CA MET A 1 12.63 -17.81 28.20
C MET A 1 13.96 -17.36 27.60
N SER A 2 14.63 -18.18 26.79
CA SER A 2 15.88 -17.73 26.15
C SER A 2 15.63 -16.59 25.16
N ILE A 3 16.60 -15.68 25.01
CA ILE A 3 16.52 -14.54 24.09
C ILE A 3 16.22 -15.02 22.66
N VAL A 4 16.82 -16.14 22.25
CA VAL A 4 16.61 -16.72 20.92
C VAL A 4 15.15 -17.12 20.70
N VAL A 5 14.51 -17.78 21.68
CA VAL A 5 13.08 -18.15 21.58
C VAL A 5 12.19 -16.92 21.50
N CYS A 6 12.49 -15.87 22.27
CA CYS A 6 11.77 -14.59 22.19
C CYS A 6 11.84 -13.98 20.79
N LEU A 7 13.04 -13.93 20.20
CA LEU A 7 13.25 -13.37 18.87
C LEU A 7 12.51 -14.18 17.79
N ILE A 8 12.51 -15.51 17.89
CA ILE A 8 11.77 -16.38 16.96
C ILE A 8 10.27 -16.11 17.06
N ILE A 9 9.71 -16.03 18.27
CA ILE A 9 8.28 -15.74 18.47
C ILE A 9 7.93 -14.37 17.90
N CYS A 10 8.73 -13.34 18.15
CA CYS A 10 8.51 -12.00 17.60
C CYS A 10 8.59 -11.98 16.07
N ALA A 11 9.53 -12.73 15.48
CA ALA A 11 9.65 -12.83 14.02
C ALA A 11 8.43 -13.51 13.40
N VAL A 12 8.00 -14.64 13.95
CA VAL A 12 6.79 -15.37 13.48
C VAL A 12 5.56 -14.49 13.63
N ASN A 13 5.36 -13.82 14.76
CA ASN A 13 4.24 -12.91 14.96
C ASN A 13 4.27 -11.74 13.97
N SER A 14 5.45 -11.15 13.74
CA SER A 14 5.60 -10.08 12.73
C SER A 14 5.17 -10.54 11.32
N LEU A 15 5.48 -11.77 10.92
CA LEU A 15 5.03 -12.34 9.64
C LEU A 15 3.50 -12.47 9.58
N ILE A 16 2.86 -12.91 10.67
CA ILE A 16 1.40 -12.99 10.77
C ILE A 16 0.77 -11.60 10.62
N VAL A 17 1.27 -10.62 11.39
CA VAL A 17 0.76 -9.24 11.34
C VAL A 17 0.98 -8.62 9.97
N ASN A 18 2.11 -8.89 9.31
CA ASN A 18 2.36 -8.46 7.95
C ASN A 18 1.34 -9.05 6.97
N ALA A 19 1.00 -10.33 7.11
CA ALA A 19 -0.01 -10.96 6.26
C ALA A 19 -1.40 -10.30 6.42
N VAL A 20 -1.77 -9.93 7.65
CA VAL A 20 -2.98 -9.13 7.93
C VAL A 20 -2.86 -7.72 7.33
N SER A 21 -1.69 -7.09 7.43
CA SER A 21 -1.42 -5.73 6.94
C SER A 21 -1.50 -5.62 5.41
N ILE A 22 -1.23 -6.70 4.66
CA ILE A 22 -1.26 -6.70 3.18
C ILE A 22 -2.57 -6.14 2.63
N ARG A 23 -3.71 -6.42 3.27
CA ARG A 23 -5.00 -5.89 2.83
C ARG A 23 -5.09 -4.38 2.97
N TYR A 24 -4.59 -3.83 4.06
CA TYR A 24 -4.54 -2.38 4.27
C TYR A 24 -3.57 -1.71 3.30
N VAL A 25 -2.41 -2.32 3.03
CA VAL A 25 -1.45 -1.84 2.01
C VAL A 25 -2.09 -1.84 0.62
N GLN A 26 -2.85 -2.88 0.27
CA GLN A 26 -3.61 -2.96 -0.98
C GLN A 26 -4.63 -1.82 -1.09
N MET A 27 -5.41 -1.57 -0.04
CA MET A 27 -6.39 -0.47 -0.03
C MET A 27 -5.70 0.89 -0.08
N LEU A 28 -4.56 1.04 0.59
CA LEU A 28 -3.75 2.24 0.52
C LEU A 28 -3.24 2.49 -0.92
N GLN A 29 -2.77 1.45 -1.62
CA GLN A 29 -2.37 1.53 -3.03
C GLN A 29 -3.54 1.92 -3.94
N LEU A 30 -4.70 1.29 -3.78
CA LEU A 30 -5.91 1.58 -4.56
C LEU A 30 -6.45 2.99 -4.33
N SER A 31 -6.24 3.54 -3.13
CA SER A 31 -6.60 4.93 -2.79
C SER A 31 -5.55 5.95 -3.21
N GLY A 32 -4.54 5.56 -4.00
CA GLY A 32 -3.43 6.45 -4.39
C GLY A 32 -2.56 6.88 -3.21
N TYR A 33 -2.43 6.02 -2.22
CA TYR A 33 -1.68 6.25 -0.96
C TYR A 33 -2.23 7.39 -0.10
N ARG A 34 -3.54 7.63 -0.20
CA ARG A 34 -4.24 8.61 0.66
C ARG A 34 -4.91 7.90 1.84
N ILE A 35 -4.53 8.24 3.05
CA ILE A 35 -5.09 7.67 4.29
C ILE A 35 -6.61 7.84 4.34
N ARG A 36 -7.13 9.01 3.91
CA ARG A 36 -8.58 9.26 3.81
C ARG A 36 -9.30 8.24 2.94
N GLY A 37 -8.64 7.71 1.91
CA GLY A 37 -9.20 6.69 1.04
C GLY A 37 -9.33 5.33 1.74
N VAL A 38 -8.38 4.96 2.60
CA VAL A 38 -8.44 3.75 3.44
C VAL A 38 -9.58 3.87 4.46
N ILE A 39 -9.69 5.03 5.12
CA ILE A 39 -10.79 5.31 6.07
C ILE A 39 -12.15 5.25 5.34
N GLY A 40 -12.25 5.83 4.16
CA GLY A 40 -13.46 5.77 3.33
C GLY A 40 -13.82 4.35 2.89
N TRP A 41 -12.82 3.50 2.66
CA TRP A 41 -13.05 2.07 2.38
C TRP A 41 -13.56 1.35 3.63
N LEU A 42 -12.96 1.56 4.79
CA LEU A 42 -13.43 0.98 6.05
C LEU A 42 -14.89 1.36 6.34
N LYS A 43 -15.27 2.62 6.16
CA LYS A 43 -16.66 3.08 6.32
C LYS A 43 -17.62 2.38 5.35
N ARG A 44 -17.25 2.25 4.07
CA ARG A 44 -18.09 1.61 3.04
C ARG A 44 -18.27 0.10 3.26
N THR A 45 -17.32 -0.55 3.89
CA THR A 45 -17.38 -1.98 4.21
C THR A 45 -17.88 -2.24 5.64
N ASN A 46 -18.44 -1.21 6.32
CA ASN A 46 -18.86 -1.27 7.73
C ASN A 46 -17.76 -1.87 8.65
N GLY A 47 -16.50 -1.70 8.28
CA GLY A 47 -15.39 -2.25 9.05
C GLY A 47 -15.26 -3.78 9.00
N ASP A 48 -15.91 -4.48 8.07
CA ASP A 48 -15.94 -5.95 8.01
C ASP A 48 -14.55 -6.60 8.18
N TYR A 49 -13.54 -6.05 7.48
CA TYR A 49 -12.18 -6.57 7.61
C TYR A 49 -11.57 -6.32 9.00
N LEU A 50 -11.86 -5.18 9.59
CA LEU A 50 -11.42 -4.84 10.94
C LEU A 50 -12.11 -5.76 11.96
N THR A 51 -13.42 -5.95 11.86
CA THR A 51 -14.21 -6.85 12.72
C THR A 51 -13.67 -8.28 12.67
N ARG A 52 -13.35 -8.80 11.49
CA ARG A 52 -12.71 -10.12 11.34
C ARG A 52 -11.32 -10.19 12.00
N THR A 53 -10.54 -9.12 11.93
CA THR A 53 -9.25 -9.04 12.62
C THR A 53 -9.44 -9.02 14.12
N PHE A 54 -10.44 -8.29 14.65
CA PHE A 54 -10.81 -8.31 16.06
C PHE A 54 -11.25 -9.71 16.52
N ALA A 55 -12.08 -10.39 15.74
CA ALA A 55 -12.49 -11.76 16.04
C ALA A 55 -11.30 -12.73 16.10
N LEU A 56 -10.39 -12.66 15.11
CA LEU A 56 -9.15 -13.45 15.13
C LEU A 56 -8.36 -13.24 16.42
N VAL A 57 -8.12 -11.98 16.78
CA VAL A 57 -7.35 -11.63 17.99
C VAL A 57 -8.05 -12.11 19.24
N PHE A 58 -9.36 -11.86 19.35
CA PHE A 58 -10.14 -12.28 20.51
C PHE A 58 -10.06 -13.80 20.73
N PHE A 59 -10.35 -14.60 19.70
CA PHE A 59 -10.27 -16.06 19.80
C PHE A 59 -8.85 -16.55 20.06
N SER A 60 -7.84 -15.92 19.44
CA SER A 60 -6.43 -16.30 19.65
C SER A 60 -5.98 -16.02 21.08
N VAL A 61 -6.27 -14.85 21.62
CA VAL A 61 -5.90 -14.47 22.99
C VAL A 61 -6.68 -15.30 24.00
N ALA A 62 -7.98 -15.50 23.81
CA ALA A 62 -8.80 -16.34 24.69
C ALA A 62 -8.27 -17.77 24.75
N THR A 63 -7.93 -18.37 23.60
CA THR A 63 -7.37 -19.72 23.53
C THR A 63 -6.02 -19.80 24.26
N MET A 64 -5.12 -18.81 24.02
CA MET A 64 -3.85 -18.75 24.72
C MET A 64 -4.03 -18.67 26.23
N LEU A 65 -4.90 -17.79 26.72
CA LEU A 65 -5.16 -17.61 28.15
C LEU A 65 -5.70 -18.90 28.77
N ILE A 66 -6.68 -19.56 28.16
CA ILE A 66 -7.24 -20.84 28.64
C ILE A 66 -6.12 -21.86 28.80
N PHE A 67 -5.29 -22.09 27.78
CA PHE A 67 -4.20 -23.08 27.86
C PHE A 67 -3.14 -22.73 28.91
N VAL A 68 -2.80 -21.44 29.05
CA VAL A 68 -1.80 -21.03 30.03
C VAL A 68 -2.32 -21.15 31.45
N VAL A 69 -3.58 -20.78 31.70
CA VAL A 69 -4.19 -20.91 33.03
C VAL A 69 -4.39 -22.39 33.41
N CYS A 70 -4.93 -23.21 32.50
CA CYS A 70 -5.20 -24.61 32.79
C CYS A 70 -3.95 -25.49 32.91
N PHE A 71 -2.86 -25.13 32.20
CA PHE A 71 -1.66 -25.96 32.08
C PHE A 71 -0.35 -25.22 32.46
N SER A 72 -0.42 -24.29 33.42
CA SER A 72 0.71 -23.41 33.81
C SER A 72 1.97 -24.16 34.17
N GLN A 73 1.85 -25.35 34.79
CA GLN A 73 2.96 -26.17 35.25
C GLN A 73 3.49 -27.21 34.26
N SER A 74 2.86 -27.31 33.06
CA SER A 74 3.21 -28.34 32.07
C SER A 74 3.64 -27.77 30.74
N ALA A 75 4.28 -28.59 29.90
CA ALA A 75 4.58 -28.26 28.50
C ALA A 75 3.31 -28.00 27.66
N LEU A 76 2.13 -28.40 28.12
CA LEU A 76 0.85 -28.21 27.43
C LEU A 76 0.49 -26.74 27.25
N LYS A 77 1.05 -25.80 28.06
CA LYS A 77 0.88 -24.35 27.86
C LYS A 77 1.29 -23.87 26.47
N TYR A 78 2.21 -24.55 25.80
CA TYR A 78 2.64 -24.20 24.44
C TYR A 78 1.62 -24.57 23.35
N ILE A 79 0.64 -25.43 23.68
CA ILE A 79 -0.46 -25.76 22.74
C ILE A 79 -1.26 -24.52 22.38
N GLY A 80 -1.44 -23.58 23.32
CA GLY A 80 -2.08 -22.29 23.05
C GLY A 80 -1.37 -21.49 21.95
N ALA A 81 -0.02 -21.48 21.93
CA ALA A 81 0.75 -20.84 20.86
C ALA A 81 0.56 -21.55 19.51
N LEU A 82 0.45 -22.89 19.50
CA LEU A 82 0.17 -23.65 18.29
C LEU A 82 -1.24 -23.32 17.74
N PHE A 83 -2.25 -23.21 18.59
CA PHE A 83 -3.59 -22.77 18.19
C PHE A 83 -3.58 -21.37 17.59
N TYR A 84 -2.84 -20.42 18.20
CA TYR A 84 -2.67 -19.09 17.64
C TYR A 84 -2.11 -19.13 16.21
N LEU A 85 -1.09 -19.93 15.96
CA LEU A 85 -0.52 -20.13 14.63
C LEU A 85 -1.56 -20.70 13.65
N ILE A 86 -2.25 -21.75 14.04
CA ILE A 86 -3.27 -22.41 13.19
C ILE A 86 -4.38 -21.46 12.83
N LEU A 87 -4.94 -20.71 13.81
CA LEU A 87 -6.00 -19.72 13.58
C LEU A 87 -5.50 -18.59 12.67
N SER A 88 -4.27 -18.13 12.87
CA SER A 88 -3.67 -17.08 12.05
C SER A 88 -3.48 -17.53 10.60
N VAL A 89 -2.97 -18.74 10.39
CA VAL A 89 -2.81 -19.33 9.05
C VAL A 89 -4.19 -19.52 8.39
N TYR A 90 -5.16 -20.05 9.12
CA TYR A 90 -6.54 -20.19 8.63
C TYR A 90 -7.14 -18.86 8.20
N PHE A 91 -7.00 -17.81 9.01
CA PHE A 91 -7.45 -16.46 8.67
C PHE A 91 -6.79 -15.93 7.39
N ILE A 92 -5.47 -16.10 7.26
CA ILE A 92 -4.70 -15.68 6.07
C ILE A 92 -5.19 -16.41 4.82
N VAL A 93 -5.43 -17.73 4.93
CA VAL A 93 -5.96 -18.55 3.82
C VAL A 93 -7.36 -18.09 3.41
N LEU A 94 -8.26 -17.86 4.37
CA LEU A 94 -9.59 -17.32 4.10
C LEU A 94 -9.53 -15.97 3.38
N GLN A 95 -8.63 -15.07 3.81
CA GLN A 95 -8.43 -13.78 3.18
C GLN A 95 -7.91 -13.89 1.74
N ARG A 96 -7.06 -14.87 1.46
CA ARG A 96 -6.54 -15.13 0.10
C ARG A 96 -7.62 -15.69 -0.83
N ARG A 97 -8.54 -16.52 -0.32
CA ARG A 97 -9.65 -17.11 -1.10
C ARG A 97 -10.69 -16.08 -1.55
N GLN A 98 -10.79 -14.94 -0.88
CA GLN A 98 -11.72 -13.90 -1.32
C GLN A 98 -11.31 -13.35 -2.70
N LYS A 99 -12.22 -13.45 -3.69
CA LYS A 99 -11.99 -12.90 -5.04
C LYS A 99 -11.74 -11.39 -4.94
N LYS A 100 -10.55 -10.97 -5.30
CA LYS A 100 -10.13 -9.56 -5.32
C LYS A 100 -10.29 -9.03 -6.73
N LYS A 101 -11.08 -7.98 -6.92
CA LYS A 101 -11.23 -7.31 -8.24
C LYS A 101 -9.87 -6.81 -8.76
N THR A 102 -9.00 -6.33 -7.88
CA THR A 102 -7.67 -5.81 -8.23
C THR A 102 -6.65 -6.32 -7.20
N PRO A 103 -5.69 -7.18 -7.59
CA PRO A 103 -4.64 -7.66 -6.69
C PRO A 103 -3.66 -6.53 -6.31
N LEU A 104 -2.92 -6.73 -5.21
CA LEU A 104 -1.79 -5.85 -4.85
C LEU A 104 -0.71 -5.95 -5.94
N LYS A 105 -0.29 -4.81 -6.47
CA LYS A 105 0.84 -4.72 -7.40
C LYS A 105 2.09 -4.33 -6.61
N PHE A 106 3.16 -5.12 -6.74
CA PHE A 106 4.45 -4.81 -6.12
C PHE A 106 5.17 -3.69 -6.88
N THR A 107 4.72 -2.46 -6.64
CA THR A 107 5.40 -1.27 -7.15
C THR A 107 6.59 -0.90 -6.25
N ALA A 108 7.55 -0.13 -6.77
CA ALA A 108 8.68 0.34 -5.97
C ALA A 108 8.27 1.03 -4.66
N ARG A 109 7.10 1.70 -4.66
CA ARG A 109 6.53 2.33 -3.46
C ARG A 109 6.05 1.30 -2.43
N VAL A 110 5.39 0.24 -2.86
CA VAL A 110 4.98 -0.87 -1.99
C VAL A 110 6.22 -1.59 -1.44
N CYS A 111 7.24 -1.82 -2.29
CA CYS A 111 8.47 -2.47 -1.86
C CYS A 111 9.25 -1.65 -0.81
N ARG A 112 9.15 -0.33 -0.81
CA ARG A 112 9.70 0.52 0.26
C ARG A 112 8.84 0.54 1.52
N LEU A 113 7.52 0.45 1.37
CA LEU A 113 6.57 0.49 2.48
C LEU A 113 6.59 -0.79 3.31
N LEU A 114 6.66 -1.96 2.66
CA LEU A 114 6.58 -3.26 3.35
C LEU A 114 7.69 -3.47 4.41
N PRO A 115 8.97 -3.16 4.17
CA PRO A 115 10.00 -3.24 5.21
C PRO A 115 9.70 -2.37 6.43
N LEU A 116 9.19 -1.14 6.23
CA LEU A 116 8.81 -0.26 7.35
C LEU A 116 7.68 -0.87 8.17
N VAL A 117 6.66 -1.42 7.52
CA VAL A 117 5.57 -2.16 8.20
C VAL A 117 6.13 -3.33 8.99
N THR A 118 7.07 -4.09 8.40
CA THR A 118 7.71 -5.24 9.05
C THR A 118 8.50 -4.83 10.29
N VAL A 119 9.32 -3.79 10.18
CA VAL A 119 10.12 -3.27 11.31
C VAL A 119 9.23 -2.77 12.43
N LEU A 120 8.15 -2.04 12.13
CA LEU A 120 7.20 -1.58 13.15
C LEU A 120 6.48 -2.75 13.83
N ASN A 121 6.00 -3.73 13.07
CA ASN A 121 5.32 -4.90 13.63
C ASN A 121 6.27 -5.75 14.49
N PHE A 122 7.52 -5.91 14.05
CA PHE A 122 8.55 -6.61 14.83
C PHE A 122 8.89 -5.84 16.11
N GLY A 123 9.05 -4.52 16.01
CA GLY A 123 9.30 -3.65 17.17
C GLY A 123 8.17 -3.70 18.20
N LEU A 124 6.90 -3.67 17.77
CA LEU A 124 5.75 -3.85 18.66
C LEU A 124 5.76 -5.21 19.36
N SER A 125 6.12 -6.28 18.64
CA SER A 125 6.23 -7.61 19.23
C SER A 125 7.38 -7.68 20.24
N LEU A 126 8.53 -7.06 19.95
CA LEU A 126 9.67 -6.96 20.89
C LEU A 126 9.32 -6.17 22.15
N LEU A 127 8.63 -5.05 22.02
CA LEU A 127 8.17 -4.26 23.16
C LEU A 127 7.27 -5.09 24.08
N SER A 128 6.39 -5.90 23.53
CA SER A 128 5.54 -6.81 24.30
C SER A 128 6.36 -7.81 25.14
N VAL A 129 7.49 -8.28 24.61
CA VAL A 129 8.39 -9.21 25.32
C VAL A 129 9.27 -8.49 26.36
N TYR A 130 9.74 -7.29 26.02
CA TYR A 130 10.69 -6.55 26.87
C TYR A 130 10.06 -6.03 28.16
N PHE A 131 8.85 -5.44 28.07
CA PHE A 131 8.20 -4.82 29.22
C PHE A 131 7.49 -5.81 30.15
N VAL A 132 7.29 -7.06 29.73
CA VAL A 132 6.52 -8.04 30.49
C VAL A 132 7.37 -9.26 30.82
N LYS A 133 7.71 -9.37 32.09
CA LYS A 133 8.45 -10.55 32.63
C LYS A 133 7.55 -11.78 32.77
N ASP A 134 6.24 -11.56 32.92
CA ASP A 134 5.26 -12.64 33.04
C ASP A 134 4.98 -13.26 31.70
N THR A 135 5.14 -14.58 31.61
CA THR A 135 4.94 -15.33 30.36
C THR A 135 3.51 -15.24 29.82
N ILE A 136 2.51 -15.23 30.71
CA ILE A 136 1.07 -15.18 30.33
C ILE A 136 0.75 -13.85 29.68
N VAL A 137 1.12 -12.76 30.34
CA VAL A 137 0.85 -11.40 29.86
C VAL A 137 1.64 -11.14 28.58
N CYS A 138 2.87 -11.64 28.46
CA CYS A 138 3.68 -11.53 27.25
C CYS A 138 2.99 -12.18 26.04
N TYR A 139 2.53 -13.42 26.14
CA TYR A 139 1.82 -14.10 25.06
C TYR A 139 0.51 -13.39 24.70
N SER A 140 -0.24 -12.91 25.70
CA SER A 140 -1.49 -12.17 25.47
C SER A 140 -1.25 -10.88 24.67
N LEU A 141 -0.20 -10.12 25.03
CA LEU A 141 0.17 -8.90 24.32
C LEU A 141 0.65 -9.18 22.89
N ILE A 142 1.45 -10.22 22.67
CA ILE A 142 1.86 -10.65 21.32
C ILE A 142 0.62 -10.97 20.48
N GLY A 143 -0.37 -11.66 21.04
CA GLY A 143 -1.62 -11.99 20.37
C GLY A 143 -2.46 -10.76 19.97
N VAL A 144 -2.30 -9.64 20.68
CA VAL A 144 -3.01 -8.38 20.40
C VAL A 144 -2.36 -7.56 19.28
N VAL A 145 -1.07 -7.75 18.98
CA VAL A 145 -0.33 -6.97 17.97
C VAL A 145 -1.04 -6.89 16.60
N PRO A 146 -1.73 -7.94 16.08
CA PRO A 146 -2.47 -7.85 14.82
C PRO A 146 -3.54 -6.75 14.77
N LEU A 147 -4.07 -6.30 15.91
CA LEU A 147 -5.00 -5.17 15.96
C LEU A 147 -4.34 -3.86 15.51
N PHE A 148 -3.06 -3.73 15.73
CA PHE A 148 -2.28 -2.54 15.34
C PHE A 148 -1.85 -2.59 13.88
N SER A 149 -2.20 -3.62 13.11
CA SER A 149 -1.82 -3.77 11.70
C SER A 149 -2.24 -2.60 10.81
N LEU A 150 -3.43 -2.03 11.03
CA LEU A 150 -3.88 -0.82 10.34
C LEU A 150 -3.03 0.39 10.74
N LEU A 151 -2.77 0.56 12.04
CA LEU A 151 -1.98 1.67 12.56
C LEU A 151 -0.54 1.59 12.05
N SER A 152 0.08 0.40 12.06
CA SER A 152 1.43 0.20 11.54
C SER A 152 1.54 0.57 10.05
N VAL A 153 0.54 0.26 9.24
CA VAL A 153 0.49 0.66 7.82
C VAL A 153 0.36 2.18 7.68
N ILE A 154 -0.49 2.82 8.49
CA ILE A 154 -0.66 4.29 8.47
C ILE A 154 0.63 4.99 8.90
N VAL A 155 1.24 4.56 10.00
CA VAL A 155 2.49 5.13 10.52
C VAL A 155 3.62 4.95 9.50
N SER A 156 3.76 3.74 8.92
CA SER A 156 4.73 3.48 7.85
C SER A 156 4.53 4.39 6.64
N ALA A 157 3.27 4.62 6.24
CA ALA A 157 2.95 5.51 5.13
C ALA A 157 3.28 6.98 5.44
N LEU A 158 3.10 7.43 6.68
CA LEU A 158 3.48 8.77 7.15
C LEU A 158 5.01 8.92 7.16
N ILE A 159 5.74 7.95 7.71
CA ILE A 159 7.21 7.94 7.72
C ILE A 159 7.78 7.93 6.29
N ALA A 160 7.19 7.16 5.37
CA ALA A 160 7.63 7.12 3.98
C ALA A 160 7.24 8.38 3.18
N SER A 161 6.25 9.17 3.64
CA SER A 161 5.68 10.27 2.86
C SER A 161 6.68 11.35 2.43
N PRO A 162 7.65 11.82 3.26
CA PRO A 162 8.64 12.80 2.81
C PRO A 162 9.55 12.25 1.71
N ILE A 163 9.98 11.00 1.82
CA ILE A 163 10.82 10.34 0.80
C ILE A 163 10.04 10.22 -0.51
N GLU A 164 8.76 9.81 -0.44
CA GLU A 164 7.89 9.71 -1.62
C GLU A 164 7.60 11.07 -2.26
N ALA A 165 7.51 12.13 -1.46
CA ALA A 165 7.38 13.51 -1.97
C ALA A 165 8.63 13.95 -2.72
N LEU A 166 9.83 13.69 -2.19
CA LEU A 166 11.11 13.97 -2.84
C LEU A 166 11.25 13.21 -4.16
N ILE A 167 10.93 11.91 -4.18
CA ILE A 167 10.94 11.10 -5.39
C ILE A 167 9.97 11.68 -6.43
N SER A 168 8.75 12.06 -6.02
CA SER A 168 7.77 12.67 -6.92
C SER A 168 8.26 13.99 -7.48
N ALA A 169 8.84 14.85 -6.65
CA ALA A 169 9.39 16.13 -7.07
C ALA A 169 10.56 15.95 -8.06
N PHE A 170 11.42 14.96 -7.83
CA PHE A 170 12.51 14.62 -8.77
C PHE A 170 11.98 14.23 -10.15
N TYR A 171 11.02 13.28 -10.20
CA TYR A 171 10.40 12.86 -11.48
C TYR A 171 9.66 14.00 -12.18
N GLU A 172 8.94 14.84 -11.42
CA GLU A 172 8.24 16.02 -11.95
C GLU A 172 9.23 17.06 -12.52
N SER A 173 10.33 17.33 -11.81
CA SER A 173 11.37 18.26 -12.26
C SER A 173 12.04 17.76 -13.53
N LYS A 174 12.41 16.48 -13.58
CA LYS A 174 13.01 15.85 -14.75
C LYS A 174 12.09 15.87 -15.97
N ALA A 175 10.79 15.55 -15.78
CA ALA A 175 9.80 15.59 -16.84
C ALA A 175 9.60 17.01 -17.38
N LYS A 176 9.49 18.03 -16.50
CA LYS A 176 9.40 19.44 -16.90
C LYS A 176 10.58 19.90 -17.76
N LYS A 177 11.80 19.49 -17.40
CA LYS A 177 12.99 19.82 -18.18
C LYS A 177 12.98 19.17 -19.56
N LYS A 178 12.52 17.91 -19.65
CA LYS A 178 12.44 17.19 -20.92
C LYS A 178 11.45 17.78 -21.92
N ILE A 179 10.32 18.30 -21.44
CA ILE A 179 9.26 18.89 -22.29
C ILE A 179 9.35 20.42 -22.42
N ALA A 180 10.40 21.04 -21.91
CA ALA A 180 10.57 22.48 -22.05
C ALA A 180 10.70 22.87 -23.55
N GLY A 181 9.82 23.78 -24.00
CA GLY A 181 9.77 24.21 -25.42
C GLY A 181 9.03 23.25 -26.37
N VAL A 182 8.33 22.22 -25.83
CA VAL A 182 7.53 21.28 -26.62
C VAL A 182 6.09 21.72 -26.61
N SER A 183 5.41 21.67 -27.75
CA SER A 183 3.97 21.91 -27.85
C SER A 183 3.19 20.76 -27.23
N VAL A 184 2.57 21.02 -26.09
CA VAL A 184 1.83 20.01 -25.32
C VAL A 184 0.33 20.16 -25.57
N ILE A 185 -0.31 19.05 -25.95
CA ILE A 185 -1.77 18.95 -26.11
C ILE A 185 -2.32 18.11 -24.96
N GLY A 186 -3.17 18.70 -24.12
CA GLY A 186 -3.77 18.03 -22.97
C GLY A 186 -5.17 17.53 -23.29
N ILE A 187 -5.42 16.24 -23.23
CA ILE A 187 -6.74 15.65 -23.43
C ILE A 187 -7.35 15.24 -22.10
N THR A 188 -8.47 15.84 -21.74
CA THR A 188 -9.25 15.51 -20.54
C THR A 188 -10.71 15.25 -20.89
N GLY A 189 -11.46 14.57 -20.02
CA GLY A 189 -12.86 14.23 -20.24
C GLY A 189 -13.28 12.97 -19.48
N SER A 190 -14.57 12.73 -19.37
CA SER A 190 -15.11 11.52 -18.73
C SER A 190 -14.99 10.30 -19.62
N TYR A 191 -15.26 10.45 -20.93
CA TYR A 191 -15.22 9.41 -21.94
C TYR A 191 -14.44 9.87 -23.17
N GLY A 192 -14.01 8.92 -24.00
CA GLY A 192 -13.41 9.19 -25.31
C GLY A 192 -11.98 9.72 -25.31
N LYS A 193 -11.35 9.98 -24.16
CA LYS A 193 -9.97 10.53 -24.08
C LYS A 193 -8.95 9.74 -24.89
N THR A 194 -8.92 8.42 -24.70
CA THR A 194 -7.97 7.54 -25.39
C THR A 194 -8.23 7.47 -26.89
N THR A 195 -9.51 7.47 -27.29
CA THR A 195 -9.90 7.50 -28.71
C THR A 195 -9.46 8.81 -29.36
N ALA A 196 -9.79 9.96 -28.74
CA ALA A 196 -9.37 11.27 -29.21
C ALA A 196 -7.84 11.40 -29.30
N LYS A 197 -7.11 10.90 -28.30
CA LYS A 197 -5.64 10.85 -28.30
C LYS A 197 -5.10 10.09 -29.52
N ASN A 198 -5.61 8.87 -29.76
CA ASN A 198 -5.13 8.01 -30.83
C ASN A 198 -5.46 8.58 -32.22
N ILE A 199 -6.63 9.23 -32.37
CA ILE A 199 -7.00 9.91 -33.61
C ILE A 199 -6.05 11.09 -33.85
N LEU A 200 -5.88 11.94 -32.84
CA LEU A 200 -5.02 13.13 -32.95
C LEU A 200 -3.56 12.75 -33.22
N GLU A 201 -3.06 11.69 -32.56
CA GLU A 201 -1.72 11.15 -32.83
C GLU A 201 -1.56 10.78 -34.31
N LYS A 202 -2.51 10.03 -34.90
CA LYS A 202 -2.47 9.65 -36.32
C LYS A 202 -2.50 10.85 -37.24
N PHE A 203 -3.34 11.86 -36.97
CA PHE A 203 -3.42 13.07 -37.80
C PHE A 203 -2.12 13.88 -37.76
N LEU A 204 -1.58 14.13 -36.56
CA LEU A 204 -0.36 14.93 -36.41
C LEU A 204 0.89 14.19 -36.93
N SER A 205 0.92 12.86 -36.79
CA SER A 205 2.05 12.04 -37.26
C SER A 205 2.24 12.04 -38.78
N VAL A 206 1.27 12.54 -39.57
CA VAL A 206 1.41 12.73 -41.02
C VAL A 206 2.50 13.77 -41.33
N LYS A 207 2.66 14.78 -40.46
CA LYS A 207 3.56 15.92 -40.75
C LYS A 207 4.60 16.16 -39.65
N TYR A 208 4.32 15.77 -38.42
CA TYR A 208 5.12 16.10 -37.26
C TYR A 208 5.58 14.85 -36.51
N SER A 209 6.67 14.97 -35.77
CA SER A 209 7.06 13.95 -34.81
C SER A 209 6.20 14.09 -33.53
N VAL A 210 5.49 13.02 -33.17
CA VAL A 210 4.49 13.05 -32.07
C VAL A 210 4.81 11.98 -31.05
N TYR A 211 4.74 12.33 -29.77
CA TYR A 211 4.70 11.39 -28.67
C TYR A 211 3.33 11.46 -27.99
N ALA A 212 2.59 10.36 -27.99
CA ALA A 212 1.33 10.25 -27.27
C ALA A 212 1.52 9.41 -26.00
N SER A 213 0.97 9.89 -24.88
CA SER A 213 1.08 9.15 -23.61
C SER A 213 0.52 7.72 -23.74
N PRO A 214 1.23 6.67 -23.23
CA PRO A 214 0.74 5.29 -23.25
C PRO A 214 -0.59 5.12 -22.49
N HIS A 215 -1.36 4.08 -22.80
CA HIS A 215 -2.73 3.86 -22.30
C HIS A 215 -2.91 3.93 -20.77
N SER A 216 -1.91 3.55 -19.99
CA SER A 216 -1.96 3.55 -18.51
C SER A 216 -1.40 4.81 -17.86
N CYS A 217 -0.77 5.72 -18.63
CA CYS A 217 -0.04 6.89 -18.14
C CYS A 217 -0.90 8.14 -18.17
N ASN A 218 -1.96 8.20 -17.37
CA ASN A 218 -2.86 9.36 -17.30
C ASN A 218 -2.89 10.06 -15.93
N THR A 219 -2.08 9.59 -14.98
CA THR A 219 -1.93 10.23 -13.66
C THR A 219 -0.67 11.10 -13.62
N PRO A 220 -0.56 12.10 -12.70
CA PRO A 220 0.61 12.97 -12.63
C PRO A 220 1.94 12.20 -12.60
N MET A 221 2.06 11.21 -11.72
CA MET A 221 3.29 10.42 -11.62
C MET A 221 3.48 9.45 -12.81
N GLY A 222 2.38 8.91 -13.34
CA GLY A 222 2.41 8.04 -14.52
C GLY A 222 2.96 8.79 -15.73
N LEU A 223 2.39 9.96 -16.05
CA LEU A 223 2.85 10.80 -17.15
C LEU A 223 4.31 11.25 -16.98
N CYS A 224 4.72 11.66 -15.76
CA CYS A 224 6.11 12.02 -15.51
C CYS A 224 7.07 10.85 -15.77
N LYS A 225 6.69 9.62 -15.40
CA LYS A 225 7.50 8.43 -15.70
C LYS A 225 7.61 8.18 -17.19
N CYS A 226 6.49 8.12 -17.89
CA CYS A 226 6.47 7.86 -19.32
C CYS A 226 7.29 8.90 -20.10
N VAL A 227 7.14 10.18 -19.78
CA VAL A 227 7.96 11.24 -20.38
C VAL A 227 9.44 11.03 -20.07
N ASN A 228 9.79 10.69 -18.84
CA ASN A 228 11.19 10.49 -18.46
C ASN A 228 11.83 9.27 -19.12
N GLU A 229 11.07 8.23 -19.38
CA GLU A 229 11.54 6.95 -19.91
C GLU A 229 11.48 6.90 -21.44
N GLU A 230 10.39 7.36 -22.05
CA GLU A 230 10.06 7.09 -23.45
C GLU A 230 10.15 8.32 -24.35
N TYR A 231 9.95 9.55 -23.82
CA TYR A 231 9.96 10.75 -24.65
C TYR A 231 11.36 11.03 -25.23
N ALA A 232 11.48 11.11 -26.53
CA ALA A 232 12.71 11.26 -27.30
C ALA A 232 12.76 12.55 -28.14
N LYS A 233 12.32 13.69 -27.57
CA LYS A 233 12.35 15.03 -28.18
C LYS A 233 11.46 15.19 -29.42
N GLN A 234 10.28 14.57 -29.43
CA GLN A 234 9.27 14.83 -30.44
C GLN A 234 8.77 16.29 -30.39
N GLU A 235 8.27 16.81 -31.51
CA GLU A 235 7.76 18.18 -31.62
C GLU A 235 6.45 18.39 -30.84
N PHE A 236 5.59 17.37 -30.82
CA PHE A 236 4.33 17.39 -30.10
C PHE A 236 4.28 16.31 -29.02
N PHE A 237 3.73 16.67 -27.85
CA PHE A 237 3.39 15.73 -26.80
C PHE A 237 1.88 15.74 -26.54
N ILE A 238 1.20 14.62 -26.80
CA ILE A 238 -0.23 14.45 -26.50
C ILE A 238 -0.36 13.75 -25.13
N ALA A 239 -0.80 14.51 -24.14
CA ALA A 239 -0.96 14.05 -22.76
C ALA A 239 -2.42 13.69 -22.46
N GLU A 240 -2.72 12.40 -22.25
CA GLU A 240 -4.01 11.98 -21.69
C GLU A 240 -4.05 12.30 -20.21
N MET A 241 -4.86 13.29 -19.80
CA MET A 241 -4.94 13.78 -18.44
C MET A 241 -6.14 13.17 -17.69
N GLY A 242 -5.88 12.20 -16.81
CA GLY A 242 -6.88 11.57 -15.98
C GLY A 242 -7.00 12.19 -14.60
N ALA A 243 -8.23 12.42 -14.15
CA ALA A 243 -8.51 12.85 -12.78
C ALA A 243 -9.14 11.71 -11.98
N ARG A 244 -8.48 11.27 -10.93
CA ARG A 244 -9.07 10.40 -9.90
C ARG A 244 -9.56 11.20 -8.70
N TYR A 245 -8.94 12.35 -8.46
CA TYR A 245 -9.20 13.20 -7.32
C TYR A 245 -9.26 14.67 -7.70
N LYS A 246 -9.98 15.45 -6.91
CA LYS A 246 -10.01 16.92 -7.04
C LYS A 246 -8.57 17.46 -6.98
N GLY A 247 -8.19 18.25 -7.99
CA GLY A 247 -6.87 18.87 -8.09
C GLY A 247 -5.87 18.10 -8.98
N ASP A 248 -6.15 16.87 -9.44
CA ASP A 248 -5.22 16.12 -10.30
C ASP A 248 -4.97 16.84 -11.64
N ILE A 249 -6.02 17.35 -12.30
CA ILE A 249 -5.87 18.13 -13.55
C ILE A 249 -5.08 19.43 -13.29
N LYS A 250 -5.35 20.12 -12.18
CA LYS A 250 -4.55 21.32 -11.82
C LYS A 250 -3.07 21.00 -11.67
N LYS A 251 -2.75 19.86 -11.05
CA LYS A 251 -1.37 19.38 -10.92
C LYS A 251 -0.77 19.05 -12.27
N LEU A 252 -1.47 18.33 -13.14
CA LEU A 252 -1.05 17.99 -14.49
C LEU A 252 -0.80 19.24 -15.34
N LYS A 253 -1.71 20.23 -15.29
CA LYS A 253 -1.54 21.52 -15.96
C LYS A 253 -0.28 22.26 -15.47
N LYS A 254 0.01 22.22 -14.15
CA LYS A 254 1.23 22.86 -13.59
C LYS A 254 2.52 22.16 -14.04
N ILE A 255 2.47 20.84 -14.28
CA ILE A 255 3.64 20.05 -14.70
C ILE A 255 3.90 20.23 -16.20
N PHE A 256 2.87 19.98 -17.01
CA PHE A 256 3.00 19.82 -18.47
C PHE A 256 2.65 21.09 -19.25
N LYS A 257 1.99 22.08 -18.64
CA LYS A 257 1.60 23.39 -19.23
C LYS A 257 1.05 23.26 -20.64
N PRO A 258 -0.04 22.49 -20.88
CA PRO A 258 -0.56 22.31 -22.21
C PRO A 258 -0.96 23.65 -22.85
N GLU A 259 -0.60 23.83 -24.10
CA GLU A 259 -0.99 24.97 -24.94
C GLU A 259 -2.43 24.80 -25.44
N TYR A 260 -2.79 23.55 -25.75
CA TYR A 260 -4.10 23.15 -26.25
C TYR A 260 -4.76 22.17 -25.28
N THR A 261 -6.08 22.33 -25.04
CA THR A 261 -6.87 21.44 -24.18
C THR A 261 -8.25 21.15 -24.77
#